data_fad2ee628d7fe23baadf7aedc1b6d774
#
_entry.id   fad2ee628d7fe23baadf7aedc1b6d774
#
_cell.length_a   1.000
_cell.length_b   1.000
_cell.length_c   1.000
_cell.angle_alpha   90.00
_cell.angle_beta   90.00
_cell.angle_gamma   90.00
#
_symmetry.space_group_name_H-M   'P 1'
#
loop_
_entity.id
_entity.type
_entity.pdbx_description
1 polymer ?
#
loop_
_entity_poly.entity_id
_entity_poly.type
_entity_poly.pdbx_seq_one_letter_code
_entity_poly.pdbx_strand_id
1 'polypeptide(L)'
;DYAKGDYSYAKFRKYMKYIFSYANTASLREELYTRAIYKMQIGDVLIQKGNPYGHAVLVVNMASDSAGNKLFMLAQSYMPAQETQILVNRNDKSLSPWYPLKEGEIITPEWRFTSADLRHFN
;
A
#
# COMPACT_ATOMS: atom_id res chain seq x y z
N ASP A 1 3.77 -20.77 -4.81
CA ASP A 1 2.83 -21.35 -5.76
C ASP A 1 2.56 -20.40 -6.91
N TYR A 2 2.85 -20.87 -8.11
CA TYR A 2 2.75 -20.03 -9.31
C TYR A 2 1.32 -19.58 -9.59
N ALA A 3 0.36 -20.49 -9.52
CA ALA A 3 -1.04 -20.15 -9.76
C ALA A 3 -1.55 -19.15 -8.75
N LYS A 4 -1.12 -19.29 -7.49
CA LYS A 4 -1.45 -18.36 -6.44
C LYS A 4 -0.84 -16.98 -6.71
N GLY A 5 0.38 -16.95 -7.24
CA GLY A 5 1.04 -15.70 -7.63
C GLY A 5 0.28 -15.00 -8.73
N ASP A 6 -0.14 -15.72 -9.76
CA ASP A 6 -0.91 -15.16 -10.86
C ASP A 6 -2.24 -14.61 -10.38
N TYR A 7 -2.92 -15.33 -9.51
CA TYR A 7 -4.18 -14.90 -8.93
C TYR A 7 -3.99 -13.62 -8.12
N SER A 8 -2.93 -13.56 -7.32
CA SER A 8 -2.64 -12.39 -6.51
C SER A 8 -2.35 -11.16 -7.36
N TYR A 9 -1.65 -11.34 -8.47
CA TYR A 9 -1.34 -10.25 -9.38
C TYR A 9 -2.60 -9.72 -10.07
N ALA A 10 -3.47 -10.60 -10.52
CA ALA A 10 -4.73 -10.21 -11.14
C ALA A 10 -5.60 -9.44 -10.15
N LYS A 11 -5.67 -9.91 -8.91
CA LYS A 11 -6.41 -9.25 -7.83
C LYS A 11 -5.82 -7.87 -7.54
N PHE A 12 -4.50 -7.79 -7.50
CA PHE A 12 -3.78 -6.53 -7.32
C PHE A 12 -4.16 -5.51 -8.39
N ARG A 13 -4.13 -5.92 -9.66
CA ARG A 13 -4.48 -5.03 -10.76
C ARG A 13 -5.94 -4.58 -10.68
N LYS A 14 -6.83 -5.46 -10.27
CA LYS A 14 -8.24 -5.12 -10.08
C LYS A 14 -8.39 -4.05 -9.01
N TYR A 15 -7.68 -4.20 -7.90
CA TYR A 15 -7.72 -3.22 -6.81
C TYR A 15 -7.14 -1.89 -7.26
N MET A 16 -6.05 -1.88 -8.02
CA MET A 16 -5.47 -0.65 -8.54
C MET A 16 -6.47 0.10 -9.41
N LYS A 17 -7.16 -0.60 -10.30
CA LYS A 17 -8.19 0.02 -11.12
C LYS A 17 -9.31 0.60 -10.26
N TYR A 18 -9.72 -0.14 -9.24
CA TYR A 18 -10.77 0.28 -8.34
C TYR A 18 -10.38 1.57 -7.62
N ILE A 19 -9.18 1.60 -7.07
CA ILE A 19 -8.67 2.78 -6.35
C ILE A 19 -8.64 3.99 -7.26
N PHE A 20 -8.14 3.84 -8.48
CA PHE A 20 -7.99 4.96 -9.40
C PHE A 20 -9.26 5.33 -10.14
N SER A 21 -10.31 4.54 -10.04
CA SER A 21 -11.62 4.89 -10.60
C SER A 21 -12.40 5.82 -9.66
N TYR A 22 -11.98 5.94 -8.39
CA TYR A 22 -12.63 6.83 -7.45
C TYR A 22 -12.12 8.25 -7.61
N ALA A 23 -13.02 9.18 -7.78
CA ALA A 23 -12.68 10.59 -7.81
C ALA A 23 -12.40 11.14 -6.42
N ASN A 24 -12.79 10.40 -5.38
CA ASN A 24 -12.72 10.86 -3.99
C ASN A 24 -12.20 9.74 -3.10
N THR A 25 -10.98 9.89 -2.62
CA THR A 25 -10.36 8.91 -1.72
C THR A 25 -11.09 8.80 -0.39
N ALA A 26 -11.81 9.85 0.04
CA ALA A 26 -12.58 9.78 1.28
C ALA A 26 -13.71 8.76 1.17
N SER A 27 -14.39 8.71 0.02
CA SER A 27 -15.44 7.72 -0.20
C SER A 27 -14.88 6.30 -0.22
N LEU A 28 -13.74 6.11 -0.88
CA LEU A 28 -13.09 4.80 -0.89
C LEU A 28 -12.69 4.38 0.53
N ARG A 29 -12.11 5.30 1.29
CA ARG A 29 -11.65 5.02 2.65
C ARG A 29 -12.80 4.56 3.54
N GLU A 30 -13.99 5.10 3.35
CA GLU A 30 -15.17 4.72 4.14
C GLU A 30 -15.69 3.33 3.80
N GLU A 31 -15.41 2.83 2.59
CA GLU A 31 -15.82 1.50 2.17
C GLU A 31 -14.85 0.41 2.62
N LEU A 32 -13.68 0.79 3.08
CA LEU A 32 -12.64 -0.14 3.50
C LEU A 32 -12.69 -0.37 5.01
N TYR A 33 -12.12 -1.48 5.43
CA TYR A 33 -12.10 -1.86 6.85
C TYR A 33 -10.73 -1.58 7.44
N THR A 34 -10.72 -1.11 8.68
CA THR A 34 -9.46 -0.87 9.39
C THR A 34 -8.75 -2.18 9.71
N ARG A 35 -7.43 -2.10 9.80
CA ARG A 35 -6.61 -3.25 10.18
C ARG A 35 -5.42 -2.76 10.99
N ALA A 36 -5.11 -3.49 12.07
CA ALA A 36 -3.91 -3.22 12.86
C ALA A 36 -2.67 -3.44 11.99
N ILE A 37 -1.67 -2.58 12.13
CA ILE A 37 -0.48 -2.62 11.29
C ILE A 37 0.21 -4.00 11.32
N TYR A 38 0.25 -4.64 12.48
CA TYR A 38 0.92 -5.93 12.62
C TYR A 38 0.17 -7.10 11.99
N LYS A 39 -1.03 -6.82 11.48
CA LYS A 39 -1.83 -7.81 10.74
C LYS A 39 -1.85 -7.53 9.24
N MET A 40 -0.99 -6.61 8.79
CA MET A 40 -0.90 -6.26 7.38
C MET A 40 -0.76 -7.49 6.49
N GLN A 41 -1.44 -7.44 5.35
CA GLN A 41 -1.37 -8.49 4.33
C GLN A 41 -1.18 -7.85 2.95
N ILE A 42 -0.63 -8.63 2.04
CA ILE A 42 -0.53 -8.22 0.65
C ILE A 42 -1.94 -7.94 0.13
N GLY A 43 -2.10 -6.81 -0.54
CA GLY A 43 -3.40 -6.35 -1.00
C GLY A 43 -4.05 -5.31 -0.11
N ASP A 44 -3.49 -5.07 1.08
CA ASP A 44 -3.94 -3.97 1.93
C ASP A 44 -3.55 -2.63 1.33
N VAL A 45 -4.19 -1.56 1.79
CA VAL A 45 -3.95 -0.20 1.31
C VAL A 45 -3.61 0.71 2.48
N LEU A 46 -2.72 1.64 2.22
CA LEU A 46 -2.56 2.81 3.08
C LEU A 46 -3.28 3.94 2.37
N ILE A 47 -4.25 4.54 3.05
CA ILE A 47 -5.10 5.54 2.42
C ILE A 47 -5.42 6.68 3.37
N GLN A 48 -5.23 7.90 2.89
CA GLN A 48 -5.61 9.13 3.58
C GLN A 48 -6.50 9.96 2.69
N LYS A 49 -7.53 10.52 3.28
CA LYS A 49 -8.29 11.57 2.63
C LYS A 49 -7.57 12.88 2.83
N GLY A 50 -7.75 13.80 1.89
CA GLY A 50 -7.14 15.12 1.96
C GLY A 50 -8.04 16.16 1.35
N ASN A 51 -7.58 17.39 1.34
CA ASN A 51 -8.33 18.52 0.80
C ASN A 51 -7.43 19.25 -0.19
N PRO A 52 -7.75 19.24 -1.51
CA PRO A 52 -8.96 18.65 -2.12
C PRO A 52 -8.85 17.15 -2.38
N TYR A 53 -7.64 16.57 -2.40
CA TYR A 53 -7.43 15.18 -2.79
C TYR A 53 -6.65 14.42 -1.73
N GLY A 54 -7.00 13.15 -1.56
CA GLY A 54 -6.23 12.26 -0.74
C GLY A 54 -5.24 11.44 -1.56
N HIS A 55 -4.69 10.42 -0.94
CA HIS A 55 -3.70 9.55 -1.58
C HIS A 55 -3.84 8.12 -1.05
N ALA A 56 -3.55 7.17 -1.92
CA ALA A 56 -3.61 5.76 -1.56
C ALA A 56 -2.46 5.01 -2.23
N VAL A 57 -1.88 4.08 -1.48
CA VAL A 57 -0.85 3.18 -2.00
C VAL A 57 -1.18 1.75 -1.57
N LEU A 58 -0.69 0.79 -2.31
CA LEU A 58 -1.05 -0.61 -2.15
C LEU A 58 0.14 -1.43 -1.65
N VAL A 59 -0.12 -2.32 -0.69
CA VAL A 59 0.89 -3.28 -0.22
C VAL A 59 0.97 -4.40 -1.24
N VAL A 60 2.12 -4.50 -1.92
CA VAL A 60 2.30 -5.46 -3.03
C VAL A 60 3.16 -6.64 -2.66
N ASN A 61 3.94 -6.54 -1.61
CA ASN A 61 4.80 -7.65 -1.19
C ASN A 61 5.13 -7.52 0.29
N MET A 62 5.46 -8.63 0.90
CA MET A 62 5.90 -8.69 2.30
C MET A 62 7.01 -9.71 2.43
N ALA A 63 7.90 -9.46 3.38
CA ALA A 63 9.05 -10.32 3.65
C ALA A 63 9.43 -10.24 5.12
N SER A 64 10.36 -11.09 5.53
CA SER A 64 10.98 -11.01 6.84
C SER A 64 12.48 -10.99 6.65
N ASP A 65 13.18 -10.20 7.47
CA ASP A 65 14.63 -10.20 7.44
C ASP A 65 15.18 -11.37 8.27
N SER A 66 16.51 -11.49 8.35
CA SER A 66 17.15 -12.61 9.07
C SER A 66 16.87 -12.57 10.56
N ALA A 67 16.51 -11.43 11.11
CA ALA A 67 16.17 -11.28 12.52
C ALA A 67 14.67 -11.50 12.81
N GLY A 68 13.88 -11.79 11.78
CA GLY A 68 12.44 -12.01 11.92
C GLY A 68 11.61 -10.75 11.86
N ASN A 69 12.22 -9.60 11.59
CA ASN A 69 11.48 -8.36 11.42
C ASN A 69 10.73 -8.36 10.09
N LYS A 70 9.47 -7.96 10.13
CA LYS A 70 8.66 -7.93 8.92
C LYS A 70 8.87 -6.65 8.14
N LEU A 71 8.84 -6.79 6.83
CA LEU A 71 9.02 -5.70 5.89
C LEU A 71 7.88 -5.72 4.88
N PHE A 72 7.57 -4.57 4.29
CA PHE A 72 6.55 -4.50 3.24
C PHE A 72 7.01 -3.58 2.12
N MET A 73 6.40 -3.78 0.95
CA MET A 73 6.70 -3.04 -0.26
C MET A 73 5.42 -2.40 -0.77
N LEU A 74 5.52 -1.17 -1.21
CA LEU A 74 4.37 -0.37 -1.64
C LEU A 74 4.45 -0.06 -3.13
N ALA A 75 3.28 0.07 -3.74
CA ALA A 75 3.18 0.49 -5.13
C ALA A 75 2.08 1.52 -5.28
N GLN A 76 2.24 2.37 -6.27
CA GLN A 76 1.21 3.31 -6.68
C GLN A 76 1.19 3.40 -8.21
N SER A 77 0.10 3.94 -8.74
CA SER A 77 -0.04 4.17 -10.16
C SER A 77 -0.61 5.56 -10.37
N TYR A 78 -0.16 6.23 -11.40
CA TYR A 78 -0.62 7.59 -11.72
C TYR A 78 -1.72 7.55 -12.77
N MET A 79 -2.75 8.36 -12.56
CA MET A 79 -3.80 8.55 -13.55
C MET A 79 -3.33 9.51 -14.64
N PRO A 80 -3.60 9.27 -15.89
CA PRO A 80 -4.21 8.08 -16.49
C PRO A 80 -3.21 6.98 -16.80
N ALA A 81 -2.11 6.98 -16.10
CA ALA A 81 -0.98 6.11 -16.36
C ALA A 81 -1.37 4.63 -16.31
N GLN A 82 -0.70 3.87 -17.10
CA GLN A 82 -0.89 2.45 -17.18
C GLN A 82 0.10 1.69 -16.30
N GLU A 83 1.14 2.37 -15.85
CA GLU A 83 2.25 1.74 -15.15
C GLU A 83 2.07 1.81 -13.65
N THR A 84 2.41 0.71 -13.00
CA THR A 84 2.49 0.61 -11.56
C THR A 84 3.93 0.82 -11.14
N GLN A 85 4.15 1.69 -10.17
CA GLN A 85 5.50 2.00 -9.70
C GLN A 85 5.68 1.52 -8.27
N ILE A 86 6.78 0.83 -8.01
CA ILE A 86 7.20 0.46 -6.67
C ILE A 86 7.82 1.69 -6.03
N LEU A 87 7.39 2.00 -4.81
CA LEU A 87 7.86 3.16 -4.10
C LEU A 87 9.20 2.90 -3.43
N VAL A 88 10.15 3.80 -3.64
CA VAL A 88 11.43 3.74 -2.94
C VAL A 88 11.26 4.19 -1.50
N ASN A 89 12.14 3.72 -0.62
CA ASN A 89 12.20 4.17 0.76
C ASN A 89 13.37 5.15 0.90
N ARG A 90 13.06 6.43 0.86
CA ARG A 90 14.09 7.48 0.92
C ARG A 90 14.67 7.67 2.31
N ASN A 91 14.00 7.15 3.33
CA ASN A 91 14.46 7.28 4.70
C ASN A 91 15.50 6.23 5.07
N ASP A 92 15.56 5.15 4.31
CA ASP A 92 16.54 4.09 4.51
C ASP A 92 16.90 3.46 3.17
N LYS A 93 17.97 3.98 2.57
CA LYS A 93 18.39 3.53 1.25
C LYS A 93 18.88 2.09 1.24
N SER A 94 19.39 1.61 2.36
CA SER A 94 19.86 0.23 2.46
C SER A 94 18.71 -0.76 2.49
N LEU A 95 17.54 -0.32 2.94
CA LEU A 95 16.34 -1.16 3.03
C LEU A 95 15.47 -1.03 1.78
N SER A 96 15.52 0.11 1.10
CA SER A 96 14.68 0.41 -0.05
C SER A 96 14.74 -0.70 -1.10
N PRO A 97 13.60 -1.11 -1.69
CA PRO A 97 12.27 -0.49 -1.61
C PRO A 97 11.41 -1.00 -0.44
N TRP A 98 12.01 -1.69 0.51
CA TRP A 98 11.28 -2.25 1.64
C TRP A 98 11.09 -1.20 2.73
N TYR A 99 9.95 -1.29 3.41
CA TYR A 99 9.61 -0.47 4.58
C TYR A 99 9.48 -1.36 5.79
N PRO A 100 9.96 -0.94 6.96
CA PRO A 100 9.80 -1.73 8.18
C PRO A 100 8.35 -1.70 8.67
N LEU A 101 7.84 -2.85 9.09
CA LEU A 101 6.49 -2.98 9.63
C LEU A 101 6.51 -2.59 11.09
N LYS A 102 6.04 -1.40 11.41
CA LYS A 102 5.97 -0.90 12.78
C LYS A 102 4.92 0.19 12.88
N GLU A 103 4.49 0.47 14.10
CA GLU A 103 3.59 1.57 14.37
C GLU A 103 4.30 2.90 14.15
N GLY A 104 3.51 3.92 13.79
CA GLY A 104 4.00 5.27 13.60
C GLY A 104 3.91 5.71 12.16
N GLU A 105 4.79 6.64 11.80
CA GLU A 105 4.77 7.24 10.47
C GLU A 105 5.32 6.30 9.40
N ILE A 106 4.68 6.34 8.24
CA ILE A 106 5.14 5.64 7.05
C ILE A 106 5.29 6.72 5.98
N ILE A 107 6.56 7.09 5.71
CA ILE A 107 6.87 8.22 4.84
C ILE A 107 7.24 7.69 3.47
N THR A 108 6.37 7.93 2.49
CA THR A 108 6.64 7.60 1.09
C THR A 108 7.20 8.83 0.39
N PRO A 109 7.70 8.70 -0.85
CA PRO A 109 8.33 9.84 -1.52
C PRO A 109 7.46 11.08 -1.65
N GLU A 110 6.15 10.90 -1.82
CA GLU A 110 5.25 12.03 -2.08
C GLU A 110 4.18 12.21 -1.01
N TRP A 111 4.11 11.31 -0.03
CA TRP A 111 3.02 11.38 0.95
C TRP A 111 3.44 10.74 2.27
N ARG A 112 2.85 11.25 3.36
CA ARG A 112 3.12 10.73 4.70
C ARG A 112 1.86 10.07 5.24
N PHE A 113 1.95 8.76 5.49
CA PHE A 113 0.90 7.99 6.11
C PHE A 113 1.27 7.68 7.56
N THR A 114 0.32 7.12 8.28
CA THR A 114 0.58 6.52 9.59
C THR A 114 0.05 5.09 9.60
N SER A 115 0.45 4.32 10.60
CA SER A 115 -0.04 2.94 10.75
C SER A 115 -1.56 2.87 10.90
N ALA A 116 -2.18 3.96 11.37
CA ALA A 116 -3.64 4.03 11.51
C ALA A 116 -4.36 4.15 10.16
N ASP A 117 -3.63 4.42 9.09
CA ASP A 117 -4.22 4.57 7.75
C ASP A 117 -4.37 3.26 7.01
N LEU A 118 -3.95 2.14 7.62
CA LEU A 118 -4.04 0.83 6.98
C LEU A 118 -5.49 0.37 6.89
N ARG A 119 -5.88 -0.08 5.69
CA ARG A 119 -7.22 -0.56 5.40
C ARG A 119 -7.13 -1.82 4.56
N HIS A 120 -8.20 -2.61 4.58
CA HIS A 120 -8.26 -3.79 3.72
C HIS A 120 -9.60 -3.88 3.03
N PHE A 121 -9.59 -4.50 1.88
CA PHE A 121 -10.81 -4.86 1.18
C PHE A 121 -11.41 -6.09 1.85
N ASN A 122 -12.71 -6.14 1.81
CA ASN A 122 -13.39 -7.28 2.42
C ASN A 122 -13.13 -8.57 1.64
#